data_df70a8687d77f4b89005c5b4a729ad09
#
_entry.id   df70a8687d77f4b89005c5b4a729ad09
#
_cell.length_a   1.000
_cell.length_b   1.000
_cell.length_c   1.000
_cell.angle_alpha   90.00
_cell.angle_beta   90.00
_cell.angle_gamma   90.00
#
_symmetry.space_group_name_H-M   'P 1'
#
loop_
_entity.id
_entity.type
_entity.pdbx_description
1 polymer ?
#
loop_
_entity_poly.entity_id
_entity_poly.type
_entity_poly.pdbx_seq_one_letter_code
_entity_poly.pdbx_strand_id
1 'polypeptide(L)'
;IKSVWNQLKSQHIKNKIICHCSGAMSSDVFSDITDMNCYGYSIHPLFAVSNKYDSYKELSNSYFTIEGDTKYLDRMISLFENLGNKVITIDKKDKVKYHAAAAVCSNLVVGLINMSENLLKECGFDEKSAHEAITPIVMGNINHIINDGTVNALTGPIQRNDIGTVKKHLECLNDDEKRTYKAVSLEVLKVAENRDKNIDLYSIHS
;
A
#
# COMPACT_ATOMS: atom_id res chain seq x y z
N ILE A 1 -13.11 -16.33 -0.95
CA ILE A 1 -13.30 -16.52 0.51
C ILE A 1 -14.73 -16.92 0.78
N LYS A 2 -15.73 -16.13 0.41
CA LYS A 2 -17.14 -16.40 0.69
C LYS A 2 -17.62 -17.76 0.13
N SER A 3 -17.20 -18.13 -1.07
CA SER A 3 -17.55 -19.43 -1.68
C SER A 3 -16.94 -20.61 -0.90
N VAL A 4 -15.68 -20.51 -0.50
CA VAL A 4 -15.02 -21.54 0.34
C VAL A 4 -15.70 -21.64 1.72
N TRP A 5 -16.05 -20.51 2.32
CA TRP A 5 -16.79 -20.50 3.58
C TRP A 5 -18.14 -21.24 3.48
N ASN A 6 -18.89 -21.00 2.39
CA ASN A 6 -20.16 -21.71 2.18
C ASN A 6 -19.99 -23.22 2.02
N GLN A 7 -18.89 -23.66 1.38
CA GLN A 7 -18.56 -25.08 1.30
C GLN A 7 -18.19 -25.67 2.67
N LEU A 8 -17.40 -24.94 3.49
CA LEU A 8 -17.06 -25.38 4.84
C LEU A 8 -18.29 -25.49 5.74
N LYS A 9 -19.23 -24.55 5.65
CA LYS A 9 -20.50 -24.62 6.39
C LYS A 9 -21.27 -25.91 6.09
N SER A 10 -21.32 -26.33 4.83
CA SER A 10 -22.03 -27.55 4.45
C SER A 10 -21.40 -28.82 5.01
N GLN A 11 -20.15 -28.78 5.46
CA GLN A 11 -19.46 -29.92 6.10
C GLN A 11 -19.70 -30.03 7.62
N HIS A 12 -20.60 -29.20 8.16
CA HIS A 12 -20.96 -29.18 9.59
C HIS A 12 -19.75 -29.06 10.55
N ILE A 13 -18.75 -28.23 10.17
CA ILE A 13 -17.59 -27.99 11.03
C ILE A 13 -18.02 -27.32 12.35
N LYS A 14 -17.35 -27.70 13.44
CA LYS A 14 -17.60 -27.13 14.79
C LYS A 14 -16.30 -26.91 15.55
N ASN A 15 -16.33 -25.93 16.46
CA ASN A 15 -15.22 -25.67 17.40
C ASN A 15 -13.89 -25.40 16.69
N LYS A 16 -13.92 -24.61 15.61
CA LYS A 16 -12.72 -24.29 14.81
C LYS A 16 -12.42 -22.80 14.86
N ILE A 17 -11.15 -22.49 14.70
CA ILE A 17 -10.69 -21.14 14.33
C ILE A 17 -10.57 -21.11 12.81
N ILE A 18 -11.24 -20.15 12.18
CA ILE A 18 -11.29 -20.00 10.72
C ILE A 18 -10.65 -18.65 10.38
N CYS A 19 -9.66 -18.66 9.49
CA CYS A 19 -8.95 -17.47 9.11
C CYS A 19 -8.98 -17.27 7.59
N HIS A 20 -8.91 -16.00 7.17
CA HIS A 20 -8.58 -15.64 5.81
C HIS A 20 -7.49 -14.56 5.80
N CYS A 21 -6.80 -14.40 4.65
CA CYS A 21 -5.69 -13.47 4.48
C CYS A 21 -6.03 -12.24 3.63
N SER A 22 -7.31 -11.84 3.53
CA SER A 22 -7.68 -10.63 2.79
C SER A 22 -7.34 -9.37 3.57
N GLY A 23 -6.68 -8.42 2.93
CA GLY A 23 -6.41 -7.10 3.51
C GLY A 23 -7.66 -6.22 3.62
N ALA A 24 -8.61 -6.34 2.68
CA ALA A 24 -9.79 -5.49 2.60
C ALA A 24 -11.03 -6.08 3.31
N MET A 25 -11.18 -7.41 3.31
CA MET A 25 -12.35 -8.06 3.90
C MET A 25 -12.18 -8.24 5.41
N SER A 26 -13.24 -8.00 6.18
CA SER A 26 -13.29 -8.32 7.60
C SER A 26 -13.70 -9.78 7.84
N SER A 27 -13.58 -10.23 9.08
CA SER A 27 -14.06 -11.55 9.55
C SER A 27 -15.58 -11.70 9.40
N ASP A 28 -16.35 -10.63 9.21
CA ASP A 28 -17.80 -10.69 8.94
C ASP A 28 -18.16 -11.49 7.69
N VAL A 29 -17.19 -11.79 6.81
CA VAL A 29 -17.40 -12.69 5.66
C VAL A 29 -17.82 -14.09 6.09
N PHE A 30 -17.50 -14.49 7.31
CA PHE A 30 -17.88 -15.76 7.92
C PHE A 30 -19.26 -15.69 8.56
N SER A 31 -20.30 -15.50 7.76
CA SER A 31 -21.69 -15.44 8.25
C SER A 31 -22.05 -16.70 9.04
N ASP A 32 -22.84 -16.53 10.12
CA ASP A 32 -23.37 -17.61 10.96
C ASP A 32 -22.27 -18.47 11.64
N ILE A 33 -21.05 -17.95 11.76
CA ILE A 33 -19.90 -18.67 12.33
C ILE A 33 -20.12 -19.07 13.79
N THR A 34 -20.84 -18.26 14.53
CA THR A 34 -21.18 -18.47 15.94
C THR A 34 -22.10 -19.67 16.16
N ASP A 35 -23.00 -19.97 15.19
CA ASP A 35 -23.93 -21.09 15.27
C ASP A 35 -23.20 -22.44 15.26
N MET A 36 -21.97 -22.44 14.77
CA MET A 36 -21.10 -23.61 14.72
C MET A 36 -20.07 -23.62 15.86
N ASN A 37 -20.17 -22.67 16.81
CA ASN A 37 -19.17 -22.45 17.84
C ASN A 37 -17.74 -22.32 17.24
N CYS A 38 -17.65 -21.66 16.09
CA CYS A 38 -16.39 -21.34 15.40
C CYS A 38 -16.05 -19.85 15.60
N TYR A 39 -14.80 -19.50 15.39
CA TYR A 39 -14.25 -18.15 15.62
C TYR A 39 -13.52 -17.68 14.38
N GLY A 40 -13.91 -16.51 13.86
CA GLY A 40 -13.42 -15.99 12.58
C GLY A 40 -12.38 -14.89 12.75
N TYR A 41 -11.32 -14.93 11.93
CA TYR A 41 -10.28 -13.92 11.89
C TYR A 41 -9.91 -13.55 10.45
N SER A 42 -9.59 -12.29 10.26
CA SER A 42 -8.85 -11.81 9.11
C SER A 42 -7.40 -11.57 9.57
N ILE A 43 -6.45 -12.29 8.97
CA ILE A 43 -5.02 -12.21 9.30
C ILE A 43 -4.27 -11.90 8.02
N HIS A 44 -3.87 -10.64 7.85
CA HIS A 44 -3.28 -10.18 6.60
C HIS A 44 -1.81 -9.79 6.78
N PRO A 45 -0.89 -10.41 6.03
CA PRO A 45 0.50 -9.96 5.97
C PRO A 45 0.60 -8.63 5.21
N LEU A 46 1.21 -7.62 5.80
CA LEU A 46 1.56 -6.38 5.10
C LEU A 46 2.88 -6.62 4.36
N PHE A 47 2.78 -7.33 3.25
CA PHE A 47 3.91 -7.80 2.47
C PHE A 47 3.53 -7.90 0.98
N ALA A 48 4.46 -7.53 0.10
CA ALA A 48 4.28 -7.66 -1.35
C ALA A 48 4.54 -9.11 -1.80
N VAL A 49 3.48 -9.90 -1.88
CA VAL A 49 3.56 -11.30 -2.32
C VAL A 49 3.75 -11.33 -3.84
N SER A 50 4.98 -11.50 -4.30
CA SER A 50 5.35 -11.57 -5.72
C SER A 50 5.32 -13.01 -6.28
N ASN A 51 5.55 -14.01 -5.44
CA ASN A 51 5.60 -15.42 -5.81
C ASN A 51 4.79 -16.25 -4.80
N LYS A 52 3.75 -16.93 -5.30
CA LYS A 52 2.85 -17.74 -4.46
C LYS A 52 3.51 -18.95 -3.79
N TYR A 53 4.68 -19.38 -4.27
CA TYR A 53 5.37 -20.57 -3.76
C TYR A 53 6.53 -20.24 -2.83
N ASP A 54 7.15 -19.06 -2.98
CA ASP A 54 8.40 -18.72 -2.31
C ASP A 54 8.31 -17.51 -1.36
N SER A 55 7.34 -16.61 -1.57
CA SER A 55 7.22 -15.38 -0.76
C SER A 55 7.04 -15.64 0.74
N TYR A 56 6.58 -16.84 1.14
CA TYR A 56 6.47 -17.19 2.56
C TYR A 56 7.83 -17.20 3.28
N LYS A 57 8.95 -17.44 2.58
CA LYS A 57 10.31 -17.44 3.13
C LYS A 57 10.75 -16.05 3.61
N GLU A 58 10.13 -15.01 3.07
CA GLU A 58 10.46 -13.61 3.36
C GLU A 58 9.46 -12.96 4.34
N LEU A 59 8.44 -13.71 4.79
CA LEU A 59 7.42 -13.21 5.72
C LEU A 59 7.94 -12.99 7.15
N SER A 60 9.08 -13.56 7.52
CA SER A 60 9.71 -13.31 8.81
C SER A 60 9.98 -11.81 8.97
N ASN A 61 9.67 -11.25 10.13
CA ASN A 61 9.75 -9.82 10.46
C ASN A 61 8.71 -8.91 9.74
N SER A 62 7.82 -9.46 8.91
CA SER A 62 6.72 -8.69 8.35
C SER A 62 5.69 -8.32 9.42
N TYR A 63 4.99 -7.21 9.20
CA TYR A 63 3.80 -6.89 9.99
C TYR A 63 2.62 -7.74 9.55
N PHE A 64 1.89 -8.25 10.53
CA PHE A 64 0.58 -8.86 10.32
C PHE A 64 -0.49 -8.02 11.00
N THR A 65 -1.60 -7.79 10.33
CA THR A 65 -2.79 -7.24 10.97
C THR A 65 -3.78 -8.34 11.26
N ILE A 66 -4.33 -8.32 12.48
CA ILE A 66 -5.35 -9.27 12.93
C ILE A 66 -6.62 -8.50 13.28
N GLU A 67 -7.74 -8.98 12.77
CA GLU A 67 -9.09 -8.53 13.11
C GLU A 67 -9.97 -9.78 13.26
N GLY A 68 -10.90 -9.78 14.21
CA GLY A 68 -11.84 -10.89 14.38
C GLY A 68 -12.35 -11.04 15.81
N ASP A 69 -12.73 -12.25 16.15
CA ASP A 69 -13.30 -12.61 17.45
C ASP A 69 -12.32 -12.37 18.61
N THR A 70 -12.82 -11.89 19.75
CA THR A 70 -11.99 -11.58 20.91
C THR A 70 -11.51 -12.82 21.66
N LYS A 71 -12.23 -13.95 21.55
CA LYS A 71 -12.02 -15.13 22.41
C LYS A 71 -10.63 -15.76 22.29
N TYR A 72 -10.06 -15.81 21.08
CA TYR A 72 -8.74 -16.39 20.85
C TYR A 72 -7.75 -15.36 20.24
N LEU A 73 -8.06 -14.08 20.35
CA LEU A 73 -7.24 -13.02 19.76
C LEU A 73 -5.80 -13.06 20.26
N ASP A 74 -5.61 -13.11 21.58
CA ASP A 74 -4.26 -13.17 22.18
C ASP A 74 -3.48 -14.41 21.72
N ARG A 75 -4.16 -15.53 21.53
CA ARG A 75 -3.53 -16.74 20.99
C ARG A 75 -3.08 -16.54 19.54
N MET A 76 -3.89 -15.87 18.73
CA MET A 76 -3.51 -15.57 17.34
C MET A 76 -2.34 -14.59 17.29
N ILE A 77 -2.33 -13.57 18.13
CA ILE A 77 -1.21 -12.63 18.26
C ILE A 77 0.06 -13.39 18.61
N SER A 78 0.05 -14.14 19.71
CA SER A 78 1.21 -14.90 20.19
C SER A 78 1.73 -15.90 19.15
N LEU A 79 0.85 -16.51 18.34
CA LEU A 79 1.26 -17.44 17.29
C LEU A 79 2.19 -16.77 16.28
N PHE A 80 1.83 -15.58 15.79
CA PHE A 80 2.63 -14.85 14.80
C PHE A 80 3.86 -14.17 15.42
N GLU A 81 3.76 -13.65 16.64
CA GLU A 81 4.91 -13.09 17.36
C GLU A 81 6.00 -14.13 17.63
N ASN A 82 5.61 -15.36 17.98
CA ASN A 82 6.55 -16.49 18.15
C ASN A 82 7.24 -16.91 16.85
N LEU A 83 6.68 -16.55 15.68
CA LEU A 83 7.30 -16.74 14.37
C LEU A 83 8.21 -15.55 13.98
N GLY A 84 8.39 -14.57 14.85
CA GLY A 84 9.21 -13.38 14.61
C GLY A 84 8.47 -12.23 13.93
N ASN A 85 7.15 -12.34 13.71
CA ASN A 85 6.37 -11.30 13.07
C ASN A 85 5.93 -10.23 14.06
N LYS A 86 5.75 -9.01 13.58
CA LYS A 86 5.11 -7.93 14.33
C LYS A 86 3.60 -7.98 14.09
N VAL A 87 2.80 -7.88 15.15
CA VAL A 87 1.34 -7.98 15.06
C VAL A 87 0.68 -6.68 15.51
N ILE A 88 -0.31 -6.22 14.75
CA ILE A 88 -1.18 -5.10 15.09
C ILE A 88 -2.63 -5.55 14.92
N THR A 89 -3.44 -5.31 15.95
CA THR A 89 -4.90 -5.47 15.83
C THR A 89 -5.52 -4.22 15.21
N ILE A 90 -6.47 -4.40 14.32
CA ILE A 90 -7.22 -3.31 13.70
C ILE A 90 -8.72 -3.58 13.81
N ASP A 91 -9.51 -2.52 13.85
CA ASP A 91 -10.97 -2.64 13.80
C ASP A 91 -11.43 -3.06 12.40
N LYS A 92 -12.51 -3.83 12.32
CA LYS A 92 -13.11 -4.23 11.05
C LYS A 92 -13.50 -3.07 10.14
N LYS A 93 -13.92 -1.93 10.71
CA LYS A 93 -14.25 -0.72 9.96
C LYS A 93 -13.05 -0.10 9.25
N ASP A 94 -11.83 -0.34 9.76
CA ASP A 94 -10.60 0.24 9.24
C ASP A 94 -9.91 -0.64 8.18
N LYS A 95 -10.39 -1.88 7.98
CA LYS A 95 -9.81 -2.82 7.01
C LYS A 95 -9.65 -2.25 5.60
N VAL A 96 -10.67 -1.56 5.09
CA VAL A 96 -10.63 -1.00 3.74
C VAL A 96 -9.61 0.14 3.64
N LYS A 97 -9.56 1.04 4.64
CA LYS A 97 -8.58 2.13 4.69
C LYS A 97 -7.15 1.59 4.81
N TYR A 98 -6.95 0.61 5.68
CA TYR A 98 -5.68 -0.08 5.82
C TYR A 98 -5.21 -0.71 4.50
N HIS A 99 -6.10 -1.41 3.80
CA HIS A 99 -5.74 -2.02 2.50
C HIS A 99 -5.47 -0.95 1.43
N ALA A 100 -6.21 0.16 1.44
CA ALA A 100 -5.92 1.30 0.56
C ALA A 100 -4.50 1.85 0.79
N ALA A 101 -4.06 1.98 2.05
CA ALA A 101 -2.69 2.39 2.35
C ALA A 101 -1.65 1.42 1.77
N ALA A 102 -1.87 0.11 1.89
CA ALA A 102 -1.00 -0.90 1.29
C ALA A 102 -0.98 -0.79 -0.26
N ALA A 103 -2.14 -0.57 -0.88
CA ALA A 103 -2.23 -0.41 -2.33
C ALA A 103 -1.53 0.87 -2.82
N VAL A 104 -1.60 1.97 -2.07
CA VAL A 104 -0.92 3.23 -2.40
C VAL A 104 0.59 3.04 -2.47
N CYS A 105 1.19 2.38 -1.48
CA CYS A 105 2.65 2.21 -1.45
C CYS A 105 3.17 1.03 -2.29
N SER A 106 2.30 0.25 -2.93
CA SER A 106 2.67 -0.89 -3.78
C SER A 106 2.09 -0.76 -5.19
N ASN A 107 0.83 -1.11 -5.38
CA ASN A 107 0.22 -1.18 -6.71
C ASN A 107 0.18 0.17 -7.44
N LEU A 108 -0.10 1.29 -6.73
CA LEU A 108 -0.15 2.60 -7.37
C LEU A 108 1.25 3.12 -7.75
N VAL A 109 2.29 2.72 -7.03
CA VAL A 109 3.68 3.00 -7.43
C VAL A 109 4.00 2.37 -8.78
N VAL A 110 3.53 1.15 -9.07
CA VAL A 110 3.70 0.53 -10.39
C VAL A 110 3.10 1.40 -11.50
N GLY A 111 1.91 1.98 -11.26
CA GLY A 111 1.27 2.90 -12.20
C GLY A 111 2.10 4.16 -12.46
N LEU A 112 2.69 4.76 -11.42
CA LEU A 112 3.55 5.94 -11.56
C LEU A 112 4.85 5.64 -12.32
N ILE A 113 5.45 4.49 -12.06
CA ILE A 113 6.65 4.05 -12.79
C ILE A 113 6.33 3.84 -14.27
N ASN A 114 5.22 3.14 -14.58
CA ASN A 114 4.78 2.94 -15.97
C ASN A 114 4.52 4.26 -16.71
N MET A 115 3.89 5.24 -16.03
CA MET A 115 3.71 6.59 -16.59
C MET A 115 5.07 7.24 -16.90
N SER A 116 6.03 7.14 -15.99
CA SER A 116 7.38 7.70 -16.18
C SER A 116 8.13 7.06 -17.34
N GLU A 117 8.05 5.73 -17.49
CA GLU A 117 8.63 5.01 -18.62
C GLU A 117 8.00 5.43 -19.96
N ASN A 118 6.68 5.64 -19.99
CA ASN A 118 6.00 6.11 -21.19
C ASN A 118 6.44 7.52 -21.59
N LEU A 119 6.56 8.45 -20.63
CA LEU A 119 7.08 9.79 -20.90
C LEU A 119 8.52 9.76 -21.44
N LEU A 120 9.39 8.89 -20.95
CA LEU A 120 10.74 8.72 -21.49
C LEU A 120 10.71 8.16 -22.92
N LYS A 121 9.78 7.24 -23.22
CA LYS A 121 9.62 6.74 -24.60
C LYS A 121 9.18 7.85 -25.56
N GLU A 122 8.34 8.77 -25.14
CA GLU A 122 7.99 9.97 -25.92
C GLU A 122 9.21 10.89 -26.15
N CYS A 123 10.19 10.86 -25.25
CA CYS A 123 11.46 11.56 -25.41
C CYS A 123 12.50 10.80 -26.25
N GLY A 124 12.13 9.64 -26.85
CA GLY A 124 13.00 8.88 -27.76
C GLY A 124 13.77 7.72 -27.11
N PHE A 125 13.51 7.38 -25.84
CA PHE A 125 14.04 6.16 -25.24
C PHE A 125 13.30 4.94 -25.78
N ASP A 126 14.00 3.83 -25.99
CA ASP A 126 13.34 2.54 -26.17
C ASP A 126 12.86 1.98 -24.80
N GLU A 127 12.07 0.90 -24.82
CA GLU A 127 11.51 0.30 -23.61
C GLU A 127 12.58 -0.11 -22.60
N LYS A 128 13.68 -0.70 -23.07
CA LYS A 128 14.78 -1.15 -22.21
C LYS A 128 15.53 0.03 -21.60
N SER A 129 15.91 1.00 -22.40
CA SER A 129 16.65 2.19 -21.93
C SER A 129 15.80 3.08 -21.02
N ALA A 130 14.47 3.19 -21.24
CA ALA A 130 13.58 3.89 -20.34
C ALA A 130 13.59 3.24 -18.94
N HIS A 131 13.42 1.92 -18.88
CA HIS A 131 13.47 1.16 -17.62
C HIS A 131 14.82 1.29 -16.91
N GLU A 132 15.93 1.11 -17.64
CA GLU A 132 17.27 1.23 -17.08
C GLU A 132 17.56 2.65 -16.54
N ALA A 133 17.06 3.69 -17.21
CA ALA A 133 17.28 5.09 -16.81
C ALA A 133 16.55 5.47 -15.53
N ILE A 134 15.31 4.99 -15.32
CA ILE A 134 14.55 5.34 -14.09
C ILE A 134 14.94 4.49 -12.89
N THR A 135 15.47 3.29 -13.09
CA THR A 135 15.80 2.37 -12.00
C THR A 135 16.65 3.01 -10.89
N PRO A 136 17.80 3.67 -11.16
CA PRO A 136 18.60 4.30 -10.12
C PRO A 136 17.88 5.46 -9.43
N ILE A 137 17.01 6.19 -10.14
CA ILE A 137 16.22 7.29 -9.57
C ILE A 137 15.21 6.75 -8.57
N VAL A 138 14.47 5.72 -8.95
CA VAL A 138 13.46 5.06 -8.10
C VAL A 138 14.12 4.45 -6.87
N MET A 139 15.17 3.65 -7.06
CA MET A 139 15.85 2.97 -5.95
C MET A 139 16.52 3.98 -4.99
N GLY A 140 17.16 5.01 -5.52
CA GLY A 140 17.74 6.07 -4.71
C GLY A 140 16.70 6.78 -3.86
N ASN A 141 15.57 7.16 -4.46
CA ASN A 141 14.49 7.84 -3.75
C ASN A 141 13.83 6.95 -2.68
N ILE A 142 13.57 5.68 -3.00
CA ILE A 142 13.02 4.71 -2.02
C ILE A 142 13.99 4.51 -0.85
N ASN A 143 15.29 4.37 -1.11
CA ASN A 143 16.29 4.24 -0.04
C ASN A 143 16.32 5.48 0.86
N HIS A 144 16.24 6.69 0.31
CA HIS A 144 16.16 7.93 1.11
C HIS A 144 14.88 7.95 1.95
N ILE A 145 13.72 7.57 1.38
CA ILE A 145 12.47 7.51 2.13
C ILE A 145 12.55 6.54 3.30
N ILE A 146 13.15 5.35 3.10
CA ILE A 146 13.28 4.33 4.14
C ILE A 146 14.23 4.78 5.26
N ASN A 147 15.35 5.41 4.92
CA ASN A 147 16.37 5.80 5.89
C ASN A 147 16.07 7.11 6.61
N ASP A 148 15.54 8.10 5.88
CA ASP A 148 15.46 9.49 6.34
C ASP A 148 14.02 9.96 6.55
N GLY A 149 13.03 9.15 6.15
CA GLY A 149 11.61 9.48 6.14
C GLY A 149 11.22 10.39 4.99
N THR A 150 9.90 10.50 4.74
CA THR A 150 9.34 11.21 3.59
C THR A 150 9.70 12.70 3.54
N VAL A 151 9.73 13.36 4.71
CA VAL A 151 10.00 14.82 4.80
C VAL A 151 11.44 15.14 4.39
N ASN A 152 12.42 14.36 4.87
CA ASN A 152 13.83 14.61 4.59
C ASN A 152 14.23 14.11 3.19
N ALA A 153 13.61 13.06 2.70
CA ALA A 153 13.86 12.51 1.37
C ALA A 153 13.31 13.41 0.24
N LEU A 154 12.33 14.29 0.53
CA LEU A 154 11.70 15.09 -0.50
C LEU A 154 12.68 16.09 -1.10
N THR A 155 12.77 16.09 -2.42
CA THR A 155 13.51 17.04 -3.26
C THR A 155 12.66 17.45 -4.46
N GLY A 156 13.19 18.32 -5.33
CA GLY A 156 12.54 18.65 -6.59
C GLY A 156 11.80 19.99 -6.60
N PRO A 157 11.10 20.31 -7.70
CA PRO A 157 10.54 21.64 -7.92
C PRO A 157 9.46 22.03 -6.91
N ILE A 158 8.61 21.08 -6.48
CA ILE A 158 7.56 21.36 -5.48
C ILE A 158 8.18 21.75 -4.14
N GLN A 159 9.19 21.00 -3.68
CA GLN A 159 9.89 21.30 -2.42
C GLN A 159 10.58 22.68 -2.46
N ARG A 160 11.10 23.09 -3.63
CA ARG A 160 11.77 24.40 -3.81
C ARG A 160 10.82 25.53 -4.19
N ASN A 161 9.50 25.28 -4.22
CA ASN A 161 8.48 26.22 -4.69
C ASN A 161 8.78 26.78 -6.11
N ASP A 162 9.30 25.91 -7.01
CA ASP A 162 9.61 26.26 -8.39
C ASP A 162 8.38 26.13 -9.28
N ILE A 163 7.48 27.10 -9.18
CA ILE A 163 6.21 27.14 -9.92
C ILE A 163 6.46 27.13 -11.44
N GLY A 164 7.56 27.79 -11.90
CA GLY A 164 7.89 27.86 -13.32
C GLY A 164 8.14 26.49 -13.92
N THR A 165 8.88 25.64 -13.22
CA THR A 165 9.13 24.25 -13.65
C THR A 165 7.85 23.40 -13.61
N VAL A 166 7.04 23.53 -12.55
CA VAL A 166 5.77 22.77 -12.43
C VAL A 166 4.81 23.14 -13.57
N LYS A 167 4.68 24.43 -13.94
CA LYS A 167 3.86 24.87 -15.06
C LYS A 167 4.33 24.24 -16.39
N LYS A 168 5.63 24.23 -16.65
CA LYS A 168 6.20 23.61 -17.87
C LYS A 168 5.92 22.10 -17.92
N HIS A 169 6.00 21.41 -16.78
CA HIS A 169 5.60 20.00 -16.72
C HIS A 169 4.14 19.83 -17.12
N LEU A 170 3.24 20.64 -16.57
CA LEU A 170 1.82 20.59 -16.90
C LEU A 170 1.52 20.96 -18.37
N GLU A 171 2.31 21.80 -19.00
CA GLU A 171 2.14 22.17 -20.41
C GLU A 171 2.46 21.01 -21.36
N CYS A 172 3.45 20.16 -21.06
CA CYS A 172 3.87 19.09 -21.93
C CYS A 172 3.09 17.76 -21.74
N LEU A 173 2.34 17.61 -20.64
CA LEU A 173 1.58 16.40 -20.35
C LEU A 173 0.21 16.40 -21.03
N ASN A 174 -0.32 15.23 -21.41
CA ASN A 174 -1.70 15.08 -21.84
C ASN A 174 -2.68 15.19 -20.66
N ASP A 175 -3.99 15.18 -20.91
CA ASP A 175 -5.00 15.43 -19.88
C ASP A 175 -5.05 14.36 -18.77
N ASP A 176 -4.82 13.10 -19.11
CA ASP A 176 -4.80 12.00 -18.14
C ASP A 176 -3.55 12.07 -17.25
N GLU A 177 -2.41 12.32 -17.86
CA GLU A 177 -1.13 12.53 -17.17
C GLU A 177 -1.17 13.76 -16.27
N LYS A 178 -1.75 14.88 -16.74
CA LYS A 178 -1.96 16.08 -15.91
C LYS A 178 -2.79 15.79 -14.67
N ARG A 179 -3.87 15.02 -14.81
CA ARG A 179 -4.70 14.65 -13.66
C ARG A 179 -3.90 13.86 -12.63
N THR A 180 -3.16 12.86 -13.09
CA THR A 180 -2.30 12.05 -12.22
C THR A 180 -1.21 12.89 -11.58
N TYR A 181 -0.48 13.68 -12.37
CA TYR A 181 0.59 14.55 -11.91
C TYR A 181 0.08 15.53 -10.84
N LYS A 182 -1.03 16.23 -11.08
CA LYS A 182 -1.63 17.16 -10.11
C LYS A 182 -2.05 16.46 -8.83
N ALA A 183 -2.72 15.30 -8.92
CA ALA A 183 -3.19 14.57 -7.74
C ALA A 183 -2.03 14.13 -6.84
N VAL A 184 -0.97 13.61 -7.43
CA VAL A 184 0.24 13.20 -6.66
C VAL A 184 1.00 14.42 -6.14
N SER A 185 1.08 15.50 -6.93
CA SER A 185 1.74 16.75 -6.51
C SER A 185 1.10 17.36 -5.27
N LEU A 186 -0.21 17.23 -5.11
CA LEU A 186 -0.91 17.69 -3.89
C LEU A 186 -0.45 16.90 -2.64
N GLU A 187 -0.22 15.60 -2.76
CA GLU A 187 0.33 14.82 -1.64
C GLU A 187 1.79 15.18 -1.35
N VAL A 188 2.60 15.40 -2.41
CA VAL A 188 3.98 15.88 -2.26
C VAL A 188 4.03 17.25 -1.60
N LEU A 189 3.08 18.14 -1.91
CA LEU A 189 2.97 19.46 -1.31
C LEU A 189 2.72 19.39 0.19
N LYS A 190 1.82 18.51 0.66
CA LYS A 190 1.59 18.27 2.10
C LYS A 190 2.86 17.83 2.84
N VAL A 191 3.73 17.05 2.17
CA VAL A 191 5.04 16.67 2.74
C VAL A 191 5.97 17.88 2.79
N ALA A 192 6.00 18.71 1.75
CA ALA A 192 6.82 19.91 1.70
C ALA A 192 6.43 20.92 2.79
N GLU A 193 5.14 21.10 3.05
CA GLU A 193 4.63 21.98 4.12
C GLU A 193 5.08 21.57 5.52
N ASN A 194 5.21 20.26 5.76
CA ASN A 194 5.74 19.77 7.02
C ASN A 194 7.22 20.11 7.23
N ARG A 195 7.93 20.42 6.16
CA ARG A 195 9.34 20.79 6.20
C ARG A 195 9.53 22.32 6.25
N ASP A 196 8.71 23.05 5.53
CA ASP A 196 8.87 24.50 5.36
C ASP A 196 7.50 25.19 5.41
N LYS A 197 7.28 26.02 6.47
CA LYS A 197 6.00 26.69 6.70
C LYS A 197 5.68 27.83 5.72
N ASN A 198 6.58 28.11 4.76
CA ASN A 198 6.47 29.23 3.83
C ASN A 198 6.09 28.83 2.39
N ILE A 199 5.63 27.58 2.16
CA ILE A 199 5.22 27.16 0.82
C ILE A 199 3.80 27.66 0.53
N ASP A 200 3.63 28.43 -0.55
CA ASP A 200 2.33 28.94 -1.00
C ASP A 200 1.53 27.87 -1.76
N LEU A 201 0.51 27.34 -1.08
CA LEU A 201 -0.42 26.31 -1.58
C LEU A 201 -1.27 26.73 -2.78
N TYR A 202 -1.54 28.02 -2.93
CA TYR A 202 -2.54 28.51 -3.89
C TYR A 202 -2.07 28.48 -5.34
N SER A 203 -0.79 28.43 -5.58
CA SER A 203 -0.21 28.51 -6.93
C SER A 203 -0.30 27.21 -7.76
N ILE A 204 -0.63 26.06 -7.14
CA ILE A 204 -0.75 24.77 -7.84
C ILE A 204 -2.20 24.46 -8.25
N HIS A 205 -3.18 25.15 -7.67
CA HIS A 205 -4.61 24.96 -7.97
C HIS A 205 -5.12 25.78 -9.17
N SER A 206 -4.41 26.77 -9.61
CA SER A 206 -4.70 27.61 -10.79
C SER A 206 -3.97 27.10 -12.02
#